data_47d5f9a050b1046dde99033646791dad
#
_entry.id   47d5f9a050b1046dde99033646791dad
#
_cell.length_a   1.000
_cell.length_b   1.000
_cell.length_c   1.000
_cell.angle_alpha   90.00
_cell.angle_beta   90.00
_cell.angle_gamma   90.00
#
_symmetry.space_group_name_H-M   'P 1'
#
loop_
_entity.id
_entity.type
_entity.pdbx_description
1 polymer ?
#
loop_
_entity_poly.entity_id
_entity_poly.type
_entity_poly.pdbx_seq_one_letter_code
_entity_poly.pdbx_strand_id
1 'polypeptide(L)'
;MKKLQIIVAVLFVTSFYSCDDKNDYLVVIHTKYGDMQALLYNETPVHKENFLTLAKAGRYDSTKWHRIIENFMVQGGNIYDKEGTTENPSDQLPAEIVDGFFHTKGALAAARQPDQVNPDKKSSSSQFYIVDGNSFTEQQMTTDEYRLNMGINQLLQQPEFDSLYQRFVEVSRLRDQAKMQELAFQCVDIVEKELGVNLKKEVDPAKLSAYTSLGGAPHLDGEYTVFGRVVEGLDVIDKLAAVEKGRGDRPVEDLFLTMEVVKMPKKEITEKYGYEYPLE
;
A
#
# COMPACT_ATOMS: atom_id res chain seq x y z
N MET A 1 -9.52 76.36 -23.24
CA MET A 1 -8.43 75.68 -22.53
C MET A 1 -8.90 74.23 -22.18
N LYS A 2 -8.54 73.27 -23.01
CA LYS A 2 -8.92 71.84 -22.78
C LYS A 2 -7.81 71.15 -21.96
N LYS A 3 -8.13 70.67 -20.79
CA LYS A 3 -7.21 69.90 -19.95
C LYS A 3 -7.14 68.48 -20.48
N LEU A 4 -5.97 68.07 -20.93
CA LEU A 4 -5.65 66.74 -21.37
C LEU A 4 -5.34 65.89 -20.10
N GLN A 5 -6.21 64.92 -19.78
CA GLN A 5 -5.94 63.90 -18.70
C GLN A 5 -5.18 62.76 -19.33
N ILE A 6 -3.93 62.56 -18.90
CA ILE A 6 -3.10 61.40 -19.25
C ILE A 6 -3.45 60.29 -18.27
N ILE A 7 -4.12 59.26 -18.75
CA ILE A 7 -4.33 58.02 -17.99
C ILE A 7 -3.08 57.16 -18.16
N VAL A 8 -2.28 57.05 -17.11
CA VAL A 8 -1.17 56.08 -17.05
C VAL A 8 -1.74 54.73 -16.67
N ALA A 9 -1.88 53.87 -17.66
CA ALA A 9 -2.22 52.44 -17.41
C ALA A 9 -0.97 51.73 -16.88
N VAL A 10 -0.95 51.46 -15.59
CA VAL A 10 0.06 50.58 -14.98
C VAL A 10 -0.30 49.13 -15.32
N LEU A 11 0.38 48.57 -16.31
CA LEU A 11 0.34 47.13 -16.59
C LEU A 11 1.03 46.39 -15.43
N PHE A 12 0.24 45.80 -14.55
CA PHE A 12 0.72 44.81 -13.60
C PHE A 12 1.03 43.52 -14.38
N VAL A 13 2.29 43.36 -14.78
CA VAL A 13 2.79 42.07 -15.26
C VAL A 13 2.95 41.18 -14.04
N THR A 14 1.92 40.38 -13.75
CA THR A 14 2.06 39.26 -12.81
C THR A 14 2.93 38.21 -13.49
N SER A 15 4.24 38.27 -13.22
CA SER A 15 5.13 37.17 -13.54
C SER A 15 4.69 35.98 -12.69
N PHE A 16 3.93 35.05 -13.27
CA PHE A 16 3.82 33.71 -12.75
C PHE A 16 5.22 33.12 -12.85
N TYR A 17 5.95 33.14 -11.75
CA TYR A 17 7.10 32.29 -11.59
C TYR A 17 6.54 30.87 -11.56
N SER A 18 6.47 30.21 -12.70
CA SER A 18 6.48 28.77 -12.79
C SER A 18 7.82 28.33 -12.23
N CYS A 19 7.82 27.98 -10.96
CA CYS A 19 8.97 27.34 -10.37
C CYS A 19 8.93 25.92 -10.92
N ASP A 20 9.54 25.72 -12.10
CA ASP A 20 9.86 24.39 -12.62
C ASP A 20 10.84 23.78 -11.63
N ASP A 21 10.30 23.13 -10.60
CA ASP A 21 11.12 22.52 -9.58
C ASP A 21 11.72 21.24 -10.19
N LYS A 22 12.94 21.40 -10.74
CA LYS A 22 13.71 20.31 -11.35
C LYS A 22 14.07 19.19 -10.37
N ASN A 23 13.72 19.34 -9.11
CA ASN A 23 14.01 18.42 -8.04
C ASN A 23 12.74 17.89 -7.40
N ASP A 24 12.89 16.74 -6.77
CA ASP A 24 11.89 16.16 -5.88
C ASP A 24 12.59 15.61 -4.62
N TYR A 25 11.87 14.90 -3.78
CA TYR A 25 12.38 14.39 -2.52
C TYR A 25 12.16 12.89 -2.42
N LEU A 26 13.19 12.20 -1.96
CA LEU A 26 13.09 10.85 -1.42
C LEU A 26 13.06 10.92 0.11
N VAL A 27 12.43 9.94 0.74
CA VAL A 27 12.48 9.78 2.19
C VAL A 27 13.26 8.51 2.51
N VAL A 28 14.37 8.66 3.22
CA VAL A 28 15.13 7.54 3.76
C VAL A 28 14.55 7.20 5.13
N ILE A 29 14.06 5.98 5.28
CA ILE A 29 13.52 5.45 6.52
C ILE A 29 14.57 4.55 7.14
N HIS A 30 15.19 5.00 8.23
CA HIS A 30 16.20 4.26 8.96
C HIS A 30 15.55 3.31 9.95
N THR A 31 16.03 2.09 9.98
CA THR A 31 15.59 1.06 10.93
C THR A 31 16.79 0.30 11.52
N LYS A 32 16.56 -0.47 12.56
CA LYS A 32 17.56 -1.37 13.14
C LYS A 32 18.05 -2.44 12.13
N TYR A 33 17.29 -2.70 11.06
CA TYR A 33 17.59 -3.74 10.05
C TYR A 33 18.17 -3.19 8.74
N GLY A 34 18.34 -1.87 8.65
CA GLY A 34 18.83 -1.16 7.47
C GLY A 34 17.92 -0.02 7.07
N ASP A 35 18.24 0.58 5.94
CA ASP A 35 17.55 1.74 5.41
C ASP A 35 16.64 1.35 4.24
N MET A 36 15.50 2.02 4.14
CA MET A 36 14.60 1.96 2.99
C MET A 36 14.51 3.35 2.37
N GLN A 37 14.64 3.46 1.05
CA GLN A 37 14.39 4.71 0.34
C GLN A 37 12.98 4.68 -0.27
N ALA A 38 12.16 5.64 0.08
CA ALA A 38 10.80 5.79 -0.42
C ALA A 38 10.69 6.97 -1.39
N LEU A 39 10.10 6.71 -2.54
CA LEU A 39 9.64 7.69 -3.52
C LEU A 39 8.16 8.01 -3.24
N LEU A 40 7.79 9.29 -3.27
CA LEU A 40 6.42 9.76 -3.05
C LEU A 40 5.79 10.23 -4.37
N TYR A 41 4.52 9.91 -4.59
CA TYR A 41 3.83 10.18 -5.83
C TYR A 41 3.26 11.60 -5.89
N ASN A 42 3.39 12.27 -7.05
CA ASN A 42 2.82 13.61 -7.27
C ASN A 42 1.30 13.58 -7.46
N GLU A 43 0.76 12.43 -7.84
CA GLU A 43 -0.67 12.19 -8.04
C GLU A 43 -1.46 12.12 -6.73
N THR A 44 -0.75 12.05 -5.59
CA THR A 44 -1.32 12.11 -4.25
C THR A 44 -0.70 13.27 -3.45
N PRO A 45 -0.91 14.52 -3.90
CA PRO A 45 -0.17 15.68 -3.42
C PRO A 45 -0.42 15.98 -1.94
N VAL A 46 -1.64 15.76 -1.42
CA VAL A 46 -1.97 16.02 -0.01
C VAL A 46 -1.20 15.08 0.91
N HIS A 47 -1.15 13.78 0.58
CA HIS A 47 -0.38 12.80 1.35
C HIS A 47 1.12 13.05 1.23
N LYS A 48 1.62 13.31 0.01
CA LYS A 48 3.03 13.62 -0.23
C LYS A 48 3.51 14.82 0.59
N GLU A 49 2.79 15.95 0.51
CA GLU A 49 3.17 17.18 1.22
C GLU A 49 3.13 16.99 2.73
N ASN A 50 2.07 16.36 3.24
CA ASN A 50 1.92 16.07 4.66
C ASN A 50 3.06 15.17 5.17
N PHE A 51 3.33 14.07 4.47
CA PHE A 51 4.39 13.12 4.86
C PHE A 51 5.77 13.79 4.87
N LEU A 52 6.11 14.57 3.81
CA LEU A 52 7.34 15.35 3.75
C LEU A 52 7.45 16.38 4.86
N THR A 53 6.36 17.06 5.18
CA THR A 53 6.32 18.06 6.25
C THR A 53 6.64 17.43 7.61
N LEU A 54 6.01 16.31 7.93
CA LEU A 54 6.26 15.58 9.17
C LEU A 54 7.68 14.99 9.23
N ALA A 55 8.18 14.44 8.11
CA ALA A 55 9.52 13.90 8.04
C ALA A 55 10.59 15.00 8.21
N LYS A 56 10.48 16.12 7.47
CA LYS A 56 11.39 17.28 7.59
C LYS A 56 11.39 17.89 9.00
N ALA A 57 10.27 17.85 9.70
CA ALA A 57 10.15 18.32 11.07
C ALA A 57 10.64 17.32 12.13
N GLY A 58 11.13 16.13 11.73
CA GLY A 58 11.57 15.08 12.64
C GLY A 58 10.45 14.48 13.49
N ARG A 59 9.16 14.68 13.08
CA ARG A 59 8.01 14.19 13.84
C ARG A 59 7.97 12.66 13.87
N TYR A 60 8.45 12.00 12.83
CA TYR A 60 8.53 10.54 12.75
C TYR A 60 9.68 9.93 13.58
N ASP A 61 10.69 10.72 13.96
CA ASP A 61 11.85 10.19 14.67
C ASP A 61 11.45 9.59 16.01
N SER A 62 11.93 8.36 16.24
CA SER A 62 11.59 7.55 17.41
C SER A 62 10.10 7.14 17.50
N THR A 63 9.34 7.21 16.40
CA THR A 63 8.06 6.50 16.30
C THR A 63 8.31 5.01 16.11
N LYS A 64 7.30 4.19 16.45
CA LYS A 64 7.42 2.73 16.43
C LYS A 64 6.79 2.11 15.19
N TRP A 65 7.35 0.97 14.79
CA TRP A 65 6.61 -0.02 14.02
C TRP A 65 5.69 -0.76 15.01
N HIS A 66 4.46 -0.33 15.12
CA HIS A 66 3.55 -0.76 16.20
C HIS A 66 2.63 -1.91 15.82
N ARG A 67 2.56 -2.29 14.52
CA ARG A 67 1.81 -3.43 14.02
C ARG A 67 2.51 -4.04 12.81
N ILE A 68 2.83 -5.34 12.90
CA ILE A 68 3.53 -6.05 11.84
C ILE A 68 2.81 -7.38 11.59
N ILE A 69 2.39 -7.60 10.36
CA ILE A 69 1.82 -8.87 9.91
C ILE A 69 2.64 -9.34 8.72
N GLU A 70 3.34 -10.46 8.91
CA GLU A 70 4.14 -11.12 7.88
C GLU A 70 3.25 -11.52 6.69
N ASN A 71 3.78 -11.40 5.48
CA ASN A 71 3.04 -11.58 4.22
C ASN A 71 1.88 -10.59 4.03
N PHE A 72 1.84 -9.51 4.77
CA PHE A 72 0.83 -8.46 4.61
C PHE A 72 1.44 -7.07 4.65
N MET A 73 1.83 -6.53 5.83
CA MET A 73 2.37 -5.18 5.92
C MET A 73 3.13 -4.92 7.23
N VAL A 74 3.97 -3.89 7.21
CA VAL A 74 4.58 -3.29 8.40
C VAL A 74 4.01 -1.88 8.57
N GLN A 75 3.39 -1.59 9.73
CA GLN A 75 2.70 -0.32 10.02
C GLN A 75 3.39 0.45 11.13
N GLY A 76 3.63 1.74 10.89
CA GLY A 76 4.32 2.64 11.82
C GLY A 76 3.86 4.08 11.73
N GLY A 77 4.68 4.98 12.24
CA GLY A 77 4.52 6.43 12.09
C GLY A 77 3.46 7.08 12.97
N ASN A 78 3.01 6.42 14.06
CA ASN A 78 2.07 7.04 14.99
C ASN A 78 2.77 8.10 15.85
N ILE A 79 2.78 9.35 15.36
CA ILE A 79 3.38 10.49 16.07
C ILE A 79 2.60 10.83 17.36
N TYR A 80 1.30 10.61 17.38
CA TYR A 80 0.44 10.93 18.51
C TYR A 80 0.70 10.02 19.71
N ASP A 81 0.97 8.72 19.46
CA ASP A 81 1.35 7.80 20.54
C ASP A 81 2.68 8.21 21.17
N LYS A 82 3.67 8.60 20.35
CA LYS A 82 4.95 9.14 20.83
C LYS A 82 4.79 10.40 21.68
N GLU A 83 3.86 11.27 21.30
CA GLU A 83 3.60 12.56 21.96
C GLU A 83 2.64 12.44 23.16
N GLY A 84 2.11 11.23 23.41
CA GLY A 84 1.13 10.99 24.47
C GLY A 84 -0.22 11.67 24.22
N THR A 85 -0.58 11.85 22.94
CA THR A 85 -1.82 12.48 22.47
C THR A 85 -2.61 11.55 21.58
N THR A 86 -3.72 12.00 21.03
CA THR A 86 -4.53 11.27 20.05
C THR A 86 -4.75 12.14 18.81
N GLU A 87 -4.82 11.51 17.64
CA GLU A 87 -5.13 12.19 16.39
C GLU A 87 -6.51 12.84 16.45
N ASN A 88 -6.58 14.13 16.11
CA ASN A 88 -7.85 14.81 15.97
C ASN A 88 -8.50 14.40 14.64
N PRO A 89 -9.80 14.07 14.59
CA PRO A 89 -10.48 13.78 13.33
C PRO A 89 -10.38 14.87 12.26
N SER A 90 -10.19 16.14 12.66
CA SER A 90 -9.96 17.26 11.73
C SER A 90 -8.60 17.21 11.03
N ASP A 91 -7.63 16.46 11.58
CA ASP A 91 -6.28 16.37 11.05
C ASP A 91 -6.17 15.25 10.00
N GLN A 92 -7.18 14.38 9.91
CA GLN A 92 -7.24 13.32 8.92
C GLN A 92 -7.25 13.88 7.50
N LEU A 93 -6.53 13.20 6.60
CA LEU A 93 -6.40 13.59 5.19
C LEU A 93 -7.57 13.03 4.36
N PRO A 94 -8.06 13.77 3.35
CA PRO A 94 -8.99 13.21 2.38
C PRO A 94 -8.33 12.05 1.65
N ALA A 95 -9.12 11.05 1.24
CA ALA A 95 -8.59 9.94 0.43
C ALA A 95 -8.12 10.45 -0.94
N GLU A 96 -6.95 9.98 -1.39
CA GLU A 96 -6.39 10.20 -2.73
C GLU A 96 -6.15 8.84 -3.39
N ILE A 97 -7.26 8.14 -3.70
CA ILE A 97 -7.20 6.82 -4.31
C ILE A 97 -7.07 7.00 -5.82
N VAL A 98 -5.93 6.55 -6.37
CA VAL A 98 -5.57 6.68 -7.78
C VAL A 98 -5.58 5.31 -8.44
N ASP A 99 -6.31 5.18 -9.55
CA ASP A 99 -6.33 3.95 -10.34
C ASP A 99 -4.92 3.62 -10.86
N GLY A 100 -4.53 2.35 -10.77
CA GLY A 100 -3.19 1.90 -11.17
C GLY A 100 -2.14 1.99 -10.08
N PHE A 101 -2.41 2.62 -8.93
CA PHE A 101 -1.55 2.56 -7.75
C PHE A 101 -1.93 1.36 -6.90
N PHE A 102 -1.23 0.25 -7.16
CA PHE A 102 -1.51 -1.04 -6.53
C PHE A 102 -0.74 -1.22 -5.23
N HIS A 103 -1.30 -2.02 -4.33
CA HIS A 103 -0.65 -2.42 -3.07
C HIS A 103 0.34 -3.58 -3.33
N THR A 104 1.27 -3.38 -4.25
CA THR A 104 2.36 -4.32 -4.48
C THR A 104 3.39 -4.26 -3.35
N LYS A 105 4.27 -5.27 -3.25
CA LYS A 105 5.38 -5.26 -2.27
C LYS A 105 6.17 -3.95 -2.36
N GLY A 106 6.38 -3.33 -1.22
CA GLY A 106 7.04 -2.03 -1.12
C GLY A 106 6.12 -0.81 -1.29
N ALA A 107 4.83 -0.97 -1.65
CA ALA A 107 3.90 0.16 -1.71
C ALA A 107 3.80 0.83 -0.33
N LEU A 108 3.90 2.16 -0.32
CA LEU A 108 3.75 3.02 0.84
C LEU A 108 2.34 3.61 0.84
N ALA A 109 1.54 3.25 1.83
CA ALA A 109 0.13 3.62 1.90
C ALA A 109 -0.28 4.16 3.28
N ALA A 110 -1.32 4.97 3.29
CA ALA A 110 -1.82 5.59 4.51
C ALA A 110 -2.77 4.66 5.27
N ALA A 111 -2.57 4.53 6.58
CA ALA A 111 -3.51 3.83 7.44
C ALA A 111 -4.82 4.61 7.61
N ARG A 112 -5.92 3.92 7.84
CA ARG A 112 -7.23 4.55 8.11
C ARG A 112 -8.10 3.71 9.04
N GLN A 113 -9.12 4.33 9.58
CA GLN A 113 -10.17 3.64 10.33
C GLN A 113 -11.09 2.84 9.39
N PRO A 114 -11.77 1.78 9.89
CA PRO A 114 -12.73 1.01 9.12
C PRO A 114 -13.93 1.84 8.64
N ASP A 115 -14.57 1.42 7.54
CA ASP A 115 -15.68 2.12 6.88
C ASP A 115 -16.87 2.42 7.81
N GLN A 116 -17.12 1.57 8.82
CA GLN A 116 -18.21 1.76 9.79
C GLN A 116 -18.09 3.07 10.59
N VAL A 117 -16.87 3.57 10.78
CA VAL A 117 -16.60 4.83 11.51
C VAL A 117 -15.96 5.90 10.63
N ASN A 118 -15.57 5.53 9.41
CA ASN A 118 -14.90 6.40 8.45
C ASN A 118 -15.35 6.11 7.00
N PRO A 119 -16.65 6.39 6.70
CA PRO A 119 -17.22 6.09 5.38
C PRO A 119 -16.56 6.91 4.25
N ASP A 120 -15.98 8.04 4.56
CA ASP A 120 -15.24 8.89 3.60
C ASP A 120 -13.83 8.37 3.28
N LYS A 121 -13.41 7.24 3.87
CA LYS A 121 -12.09 6.61 3.71
C LYS A 121 -10.93 7.58 4.00
N LYS A 122 -11.10 8.55 4.89
CA LYS A 122 -10.05 9.50 5.28
C LYS A 122 -8.86 8.77 5.88
N SER A 123 -7.67 9.22 5.51
CA SER A 123 -6.42 8.66 6.00
C SER A 123 -6.01 9.27 7.33
N SER A 124 -5.32 8.50 8.19
CA SER A 124 -4.56 9.08 9.29
C SER A 124 -3.54 10.08 8.74
N SER A 125 -3.37 11.19 9.44
CA SER A 125 -2.39 12.22 9.06
C SER A 125 -0.95 11.78 9.27
N SER A 126 -0.70 10.69 10.03
CA SER A 126 0.67 10.26 10.31
C SER A 126 0.92 8.78 10.13
N GLN A 127 -0.05 7.91 10.45
CA GLN A 127 0.18 6.48 10.38
C GLN A 127 0.20 5.99 8.93
N PHE A 128 1.25 5.25 8.60
CA PHE A 128 1.44 4.63 7.29
C PHE A 128 1.78 3.16 7.44
N TYR A 129 1.68 2.42 6.35
CA TYR A 129 2.21 1.07 6.25
C TYR A 129 2.96 0.87 4.94
N ILE A 130 3.90 -0.07 4.97
CA ILE A 130 4.62 -0.56 3.80
C ILE A 130 4.18 -1.99 3.59
N VAL A 131 3.79 -2.31 2.36
CA VAL A 131 3.30 -3.64 1.99
C VAL A 131 4.47 -4.62 1.95
N ASP A 132 4.35 -5.71 2.70
CA ASP A 132 5.17 -6.90 2.57
C ASP A 132 4.55 -7.86 1.53
N GLY A 133 3.30 -8.24 1.76
CA GLY A 133 2.44 -8.93 0.79
C GLY A 133 2.79 -10.38 0.52
N ASN A 134 1.90 -11.05 -0.21
CA ASN A 134 2.08 -12.42 -0.70
C ASN A 134 2.49 -12.42 -2.18
N SER A 135 3.13 -13.49 -2.62
CA SER A 135 3.29 -13.78 -4.05
C SER A 135 2.00 -14.36 -4.63
N PHE A 136 1.70 -14.06 -5.89
CA PHE A 136 0.51 -14.56 -6.59
C PHE A 136 0.89 -15.21 -7.91
N THR A 137 0.24 -16.32 -8.22
CA THR A 137 0.25 -16.91 -9.56
C THR A 137 -0.85 -16.25 -10.42
N GLU A 138 -0.73 -16.35 -11.75
CA GLU A 138 -1.77 -15.90 -12.66
C GLU A 138 -3.12 -16.59 -12.36
N GLN A 139 -3.10 -17.90 -12.08
CA GLN A 139 -4.30 -18.64 -11.71
C GLN A 139 -4.98 -18.06 -10.46
N GLN A 140 -4.22 -17.75 -9.41
CA GLN A 140 -4.77 -17.13 -8.21
C GLN A 140 -5.39 -15.77 -8.48
N MET A 141 -4.76 -14.96 -9.34
CA MET A 141 -5.27 -13.64 -9.69
C MET A 141 -6.51 -13.70 -10.57
N THR A 142 -6.63 -14.69 -11.46
CA THR A 142 -7.70 -14.80 -12.47
C THR A 142 -8.83 -15.75 -12.08
N THR A 143 -8.77 -16.40 -10.92
CA THR A 143 -9.84 -17.27 -10.42
C THR A 143 -10.74 -16.51 -9.44
N ASP A 144 -12.05 -16.68 -9.58
CA ASP A 144 -13.03 -16.20 -8.60
C ASP A 144 -12.99 -17.13 -7.37
N GLU A 145 -12.22 -16.72 -6.36
CA GLU A 145 -11.98 -17.51 -5.15
C GLU A 145 -13.28 -17.76 -4.35
N TYR A 146 -14.20 -16.80 -4.35
CA TYR A 146 -15.47 -16.98 -3.66
C TYR A 146 -16.31 -18.11 -4.31
N ARG A 147 -16.44 -18.09 -5.65
CA ARG A 147 -17.15 -19.14 -6.39
C ARG A 147 -16.43 -20.47 -6.30
N LEU A 148 -15.09 -20.48 -6.33
CA LEU A 148 -14.28 -21.69 -6.12
C LEU A 148 -14.60 -22.32 -4.77
N ASN A 149 -14.55 -21.55 -3.68
CA ASN A 149 -14.80 -22.04 -2.33
C ASN A 149 -16.25 -22.56 -2.18
N MET A 150 -17.23 -21.88 -2.78
CA MET A 150 -18.61 -22.37 -2.83
C MET A 150 -18.70 -23.70 -3.57
N GLY A 151 -18.06 -23.83 -4.73
CA GLY A 151 -18.02 -25.06 -5.51
C GLY A 151 -17.37 -26.22 -4.75
N ILE A 152 -16.22 -25.98 -4.12
CA ILE A 152 -15.57 -26.96 -3.27
C ILE A 152 -16.53 -27.45 -2.18
N ASN A 153 -17.16 -26.53 -1.44
CA ASN A 153 -18.09 -26.90 -0.37
C ASN A 153 -19.26 -27.74 -0.88
N GLN A 154 -19.75 -27.49 -2.11
CA GLN A 154 -20.81 -28.27 -2.72
C GLN A 154 -20.32 -29.69 -3.10
N LEU A 155 -19.11 -29.84 -3.64
CA LEU A 155 -18.51 -31.14 -3.96
C LEU A 155 -18.26 -31.96 -2.71
N LEU A 156 -17.73 -31.37 -1.64
CA LEU A 156 -17.40 -32.05 -0.39
C LEU A 156 -18.62 -32.62 0.35
N GLN A 157 -19.85 -32.28 -0.05
CA GLN A 157 -21.08 -32.89 0.47
C GLN A 157 -21.48 -34.16 -0.28
N GLN A 158 -20.82 -34.51 -1.37
CA GLN A 158 -21.14 -35.64 -2.22
C GLN A 158 -20.22 -36.82 -1.85
N PRO A 159 -20.75 -38.06 -1.70
CA PRO A 159 -19.97 -39.21 -1.27
C PRO A 159 -18.77 -39.54 -2.19
N GLU A 160 -18.89 -39.24 -3.49
CA GLU A 160 -17.84 -39.50 -4.48
C GLU A 160 -16.57 -38.65 -4.20
N PHE A 161 -16.67 -37.55 -3.43
CA PHE A 161 -15.57 -36.67 -3.07
C PHE A 161 -15.06 -36.86 -1.62
N ASP A 162 -15.40 -37.99 -0.96
CA ASP A 162 -14.94 -38.25 0.40
C ASP A 162 -13.40 -38.21 0.53
N SER A 163 -12.67 -38.73 -0.45
CA SER A 163 -11.21 -38.64 -0.45
C SER A 163 -10.69 -37.19 -0.49
N LEU A 164 -11.35 -36.31 -1.23
CA LEU A 164 -11.03 -34.88 -1.26
C LEU A 164 -11.37 -34.22 0.09
N TYR A 165 -12.52 -34.56 0.66
CA TYR A 165 -12.93 -34.11 2.00
C TYR A 165 -11.86 -34.46 3.05
N GLN A 166 -11.36 -35.71 3.07
CA GLN A 166 -10.32 -36.11 3.99
C GLN A 166 -9.03 -35.31 3.83
N ARG A 167 -8.61 -34.98 2.61
CA ARG A 167 -7.46 -34.12 2.35
C ARG A 167 -7.68 -32.71 2.96
N PHE A 168 -8.86 -32.11 2.80
CA PHE A 168 -9.17 -30.83 3.44
C PHE A 168 -9.15 -30.91 4.95
N VAL A 169 -9.65 -32.01 5.54
CA VAL A 169 -9.60 -32.26 6.99
C VAL A 169 -8.14 -32.37 7.47
N GLU A 170 -7.28 -33.07 6.75
CA GLU A 170 -5.85 -33.20 7.10
C GLU A 170 -5.14 -31.84 7.08
N VAL A 171 -5.32 -31.08 5.99
CA VAL A 171 -4.70 -29.75 5.85
C VAL A 171 -5.23 -28.79 6.92
N SER A 172 -6.53 -28.84 7.25
CA SER A 172 -7.12 -27.98 8.28
C SER A 172 -6.51 -28.20 9.67
N ARG A 173 -6.11 -29.45 9.99
CA ARG A 173 -5.45 -29.80 11.26
C ARG A 173 -4.07 -29.14 11.39
N LEU A 174 -3.41 -28.85 10.28
CA LEU A 174 -2.11 -28.18 10.27
C LEU A 174 -2.23 -26.69 10.62
N ARG A 175 -3.43 -26.11 10.56
CA ARG A 175 -3.71 -24.67 10.72
C ARG A 175 -2.85 -23.79 9.80
N ASP A 176 -2.46 -24.34 8.65
CA ASP A 176 -1.64 -23.68 7.63
C ASP A 176 -2.57 -23.16 6.53
N GLN A 177 -2.81 -21.85 6.55
CA GLN A 177 -3.70 -21.20 5.60
C GLN A 177 -3.15 -21.24 4.16
N ALA A 178 -1.82 -21.16 3.99
CA ALA A 178 -1.21 -21.22 2.66
C ALA A 178 -1.45 -22.58 2.01
N LYS A 179 -1.28 -23.68 2.74
CA LYS A 179 -1.58 -25.03 2.25
C LYS A 179 -3.08 -25.22 1.97
N MET A 180 -3.93 -24.62 2.79
CA MET A 180 -5.38 -24.67 2.57
C MET A 180 -5.75 -23.98 1.26
N GLN A 181 -5.20 -22.81 1.02
CA GLN A 181 -5.40 -22.06 -0.21
C GLN A 181 -4.83 -22.81 -1.42
N GLU A 182 -3.61 -23.36 -1.31
CA GLU A 182 -3.02 -24.18 -2.37
C GLU A 182 -3.92 -25.36 -2.76
N LEU A 183 -4.42 -26.10 -1.76
CA LEU A 183 -5.35 -27.22 -2.00
C LEU A 183 -6.65 -26.76 -2.67
N ALA A 184 -7.19 -25.59 -2.27
CA ALA A 184 -8.37 -25.03 -2.91
C ALA A 184 -8.12 -24.70 -4.39
N PHE A 185 -6.99 -24.07 -4.73
CA PHE A 185 -6.66 -23.78 -6.14
C PHE A 185 -6.38 -25.04 -6.98
N GLN A 186 -5.90 -26.12 -6.39
CA GLN A 186 -5.80 -27.44 -7.06
C GLN A 186 -7.19 -27.99 -7.45
N CYS A 187 -8.26 -27.49 -6.86
CA CYS A 187 -9.63 -27.94 -7.15
C CYS A 187 -10.31 -27.16 -8.27
N VAL A 188 -9.67 -26.17 -8.91
CA VAL A 188 -10.30 -25.35 -9.96
C VAL A 188 -10.88 -26.20 -11.08
N ASP A 189 -10.08 -27.07 -11.70
CA ASP A 189 -10.48 -27.89 -12.84
C ASP A 189 -11.63 -28.84 -12.48
N ILE A 190 -11.59 -29.43 -11.27
CA ILE A 190 -12.63 -30.37 -10.84
C ILE A 190 -13.93 -29.65 -10.55
N VAL A 191 -13.88 -28.46 -9.94
CA VAL A 191 -15.09 -27.65 -9.69
C VAL A 191 -15.72 -27.19 -11.00
N GLU A 192 -14.93 -26.70 -11.95
CA GLU A 192 -15.43 -26.29 -13.26
C GLU A 192 -16.08 -27.45 -14.00
N LYS A 193 -15.41 -28.61 -14.01
CA LYS A 193 -15.89 -29.79 -14.71
C LYS A 193 -17.18 -30.38 -14.09
N GLU A 194 -17.18 -30.62 -12.79
CA GLU A 194 -18.28 -31.35 -12.13
C GLU A 194 -19.52 -30.45 -11.92
N LEU A 195 -19.34 -29.13 -11.76
CA LEU A 195 -20.47 -28.21 -11.58
C LEU A 195 -20.83 -27.43 -12.84
N GLY A 196 -20.07 -27.58 -13.94
CA GLY A 196 -20.34 -26.86 -15.19
C GLY A 196 -20.23 -25.33 -15.06
N VAL A 197 -19.38 -24.84 -14.17
CA VAL A 197 -19.20 -23.42 -13.89
C VAL A 197 -17.89 -22.89 -14.48
N ASN A 198 -17.86 -21.61 -14.82
CA ASN A 198 -16.62 -20.92 -15.20
C ASN A 198 -16.16 -20.09 -13.99
N LEU A 199 -14.96 -20.37 -13.48
CA LEU A 199 -14.34 -19.68 -12.34
C LEU A 199 -13.43 -18.53 -12.74
N LYS A 200 -13.21 -18.31 -14.05
CA LYS A 200 -12.37 -17.21 -14.51
C LYS A 200 -13.04 -15.86 -14.26
N LYS A 201 -12.26 -14.94 -13.71
CA LYS A 201 -12.58 -13.50 -13.62
C LYS A 201 -11.61 -12.69 -14.47
N GLU A 202 -12.11 -11.62 -15.06
CA GLU A 202 -11.26 -10.64 -15.75
C GLU A 202 -10.50 -9.82 -14.72
N VAL A 203 -9.22 -9.62 -14.99
CA VAL A 203 -8.32 -8.79 -14.18
C VAL A 203 -7.60 -7.83 -15.13
N ASP A 204 -7.49 -6.58 -14.72
CA ASP A 204 -6.70 -5.60 -15.47
C ASP A 204 -5.28 -6.14 -15.73
N PRO A 205 -4.77 -6.11 -16.98
CA PRO A 205 -3.46 -6.66 -17.32
C PRO A 205 -2.30 -6.03 -16.54
N ALA A 206 -2.37 -4.72 -16.23
CA ALA A 206 -1.34 -4.06 -15.44
C ALA A 206 -1.36 -4.55 -14.00
N LYS A 207 -2.57 -4.72 -13.42
CA LYS A 207 -2.77 -5.30 -12.09
C LYS A 207 -2.25 -6.75 -12.04
N LEU A 208 -2.60 -7.56 -13.02
CA LEU A 208 -2.14 -8.95 -13.12
C LEU A 208 -0.61 -9.02 -13.16
N SER A 209 0.01 -8.24 -14.05
CA SER A 209 1.47 -8.18 -14.18
C SER A 209 2.15 -7.72 -12.88
N ALA A 210 1.60 -6.69 -12.23
CA ALA A 210 2.17 -6.14 -11.00
C ALA A 210 2.19 -7.19 -9.87
N TYR A 211 1.07 -7.86 -9.61
CA TYR A 211 0.98 -8.83 -8.51
C TYR A 211 1.67 -10.16 -8.78
N THR A 212 1.72 -10.61 -10.03
CA THR A 212 2.48 -11.83 -10.39
C THR A 212 4.00 -11.61 -10.37
N SER A 213 4.45 -10.36 -10.55
CA SER A 213 5.88 -10.01 -10.53
C SER A 213 6.39 -9.65 -9.14
N LEU A 214 5.63 -8.83 -8.39
CA LEU A 214 6.08 -8.24 -7.13
C LEU A 214 5.36 -8.81 -5.90
N GLY A 215 4.22 -9.46 -6.09
CA GLY A 215 3.35 -9.81 -4.98
C GLY A 215 2.68 -8.57 -4.37
N GLY A 216 2.06 -8.74 -3.20
CA GLY A 216 1.42 -7.63 -2.51
C GLY A 216 0.13 -7.99 -1.76
N ALA A 217 -0.79 -7.02 -1.68
CA ALA A 217 -2.06 -7.12 -0.96
C ALA A 217 -3.24 -6.59 -1.83
N PRO A 218 -3.63 -7.30 -2.91
CA PRO A 218 -4.58 -6.80 -3.91
C PRO A 218 -5.99 -6.47 -3.37
N HIS A 219 -6.33 -6.97 -2.19
CA HIS A 219 -7.61 -6.68 -1.52
C HIS A 219 -7.70 -5.26 -0.93
N LEU A 220 -6.58 -4.53 -0.88
CA LEU A 220 -6.53 -3.14 -0.42
C LEU A 220 -6.69 -2.12 -1.55
N ASP A 221 -6.62 -2.56 -2.82
CA ASP A 221 -6.75 -1.65 -3.96
C ASP A 221 -8.13 -0.99 -4.02
N GLY A 222 -8.14 0.33 -4.24
CA GLY A 222 -9.37 1.12 -4.22
C GLY A 222 -9.92 1.43 -2.83
N GLU A 223 -9.25 0.95 -1.78
CA GLU A 223 -9.68 1.10 -0.40
C GLU A 223 -8.79 2.02 0.44
N TYR A 224 -7.52 2.12 0.08
CA TYR A 224 -6.52 2.92 0.80
C TYR A 224 -5.71 3.76 -0.19
N THR A 225 -5.25 4.93 0.28
CA THR A 225 -4.36 5.78 -0.53
C THR A 225 -2.96 5.21 -0.54
N VAL A 226 -2.48 4.79 -1.71
CA VAL A 226 -1.07 4.51 -1.98
C VAL A 226 -0.43 5.81 -2.44
N PHE A 227 0.50 6.35 -1.66
CA PHE A 227 1.10 7.66 -1.93
C PHE A 227 2.59 7.61 -2.23
N GLY A 228 3.15 6.41 -2.33
CA GLY A 228 4.55 6.20 -2.65
C GLY A 228 4.94 4.74 -2.73
N ARG A 229 6.22 4.49 -2.90
CA ARG A 229 6.79 3.13 -2.86
C ARG A 229 8.23 3.16 -2.36
N VAL A 230 8.65 2.08 -1.74
CA VAL A 230 10.06 1.78 -1.46
C VAL A 230 10.75 1.42 -2.78
N VAL A 231 11.85 2.10 -3.09
CA VAL A 231 12.62 1.91 -4.32
C VAL A 231 14.00 1.27 -4.06
N GLU A 232 14.47 1.33 -2.83
CA GLU A 232 15.68 0.64 -2.34
C GLU A 232 15.43 0.12 -0.92
N GLY A 233 16.01 -1.03 -0.58
CA GLY A 233 15.88 -1.63 0.76
C GLY A 233 14.63 -2.49 0.93
N LEU A 234 14.10 -3.11 -0.13
CA LEU A 234 12.95 -4.01 -0.04
C LEU A 234 13.19 -5.21 0.91
N ASP A 235 14.44 -5.68 1.02
CA ASP A 235 14.84 -6.75 1.95
C ASP A 235 14.70 -6.33 3.44
N VAL A 236 14.69 -5.04 3.72
CA VAL A 236 14.44 -4.52 5.08
C VAL A 236 12.99 -4.75 5.49
N ILE A 237 12.06 -4.71 4.52
CA ILE A 237 10.64 -5.05 4.77
C ILE A 237 10.53 -6.49 5.24
N ASP A 238 11.20 -7.44 4.56
CA ASP A 238 11.19 -8.85 4.93
C ASP A 238 11.75 -9.07 6.35
N LYS A 239 12.85 -8.39 6.68
CA LYS A 239 13.46 -8.45 8.02
C LYS A 239 12.54 -7.89 9.10
N LEU A 240 11.83 -6.80 8.83
CA LEU A 240 10.83 -6.24 9.72
C LEU A 240 9.63 -7.19 9.87
N ALA A 241 9.15 -7.76 8.76
CA ALA A 241 8.01 -8.67 8.76
C ALA A 241 8.27 -9.97 9.53
N ALA A 242 9.53 -10.44 9.55
CA ALA A 242 9.94 -11.68 10.20
C ALA A 242 10.15 -11.58 11.72
N VAL A 243 10.04 -10.40 12.34
CA VAL A 243 10.27 -10.24 13.78
C VAL A 243 9.23 -11.00 14.60
N GLU A 244 9.60 -11.37 15.81
CA GLU A 244 8.67 -11.99 16.76
C GLU A 244 7.56 -11.01 17.15
N LYS A 245 6.31 -11.46 17.06
CA LYS A 245 5.10 -10.68 17.33
C LYS A 245 4.39 -11.23 18.57
N GLY A 246 3.96 -10.30 19.43
CA GLY A 246 3.12 -10.56 20.58
C GLY A 246 1.63 -10.35 20.26
N ARG A 247 0.87 -10.05 21.30
CA ARG A 247 -0.58 -9.83 21.18
C ARG A 247 -0.90 -8.60 20.30
N GLY A 248 -1.80 -8.78 19.35
CA GLY A 248 -2.27 -7.70 18.46
C GLY A 248 -1.23 -7.30 17.42
N ASP A 249 -0.45 -8.28 16.94
CA ASP A 249 0.54 -8.11 15.86
C ASP A 249 1.64 -7.09 16.19
N ARG A 250 1.85 -6.80 17.48
CA ARG A 250 2.91 -5.89 17.95
C ARG A 250 4.23 -6.64 18.03
N PRO A 251 5.35 -6.05 17.56
CA PRO A 251 6.66 -6.61 17.85
C PRO A 251 6.87 -6.80 19.35
N VAL A 252 7.51 -7.91 19.75
CA VAL A 252 7.86 -8.18 21.16
C VAL A 252 8.88 -7.14 21.66
N GLU A 253 9.86 -6.82 20.83
CA GLU A 253 10.78 -5.71 21.06
C GLU A 253 10.29 -4.43 20.37
N ASP A 254 10.38 -3.29 21.03
CA ASP A 254 10.11 -2.00 20.40
C ASP A 254 11.06 -1.73 19.24
N LEU A 255 10.51 -1.55 18.05
CA LEU A 255 11.24 -1.22 16.84
C LEU A 255 10.95 0.24 16.48
N PHE A 256 11.99 1.05 16.47
CA PHE A 256 11.89 2.48 16.16
C PHE A 256 12.32 2.76 14.72
N LEU A 257 11.83 3.89 14.21
CA LEU A 257 12.27 4.44 12.93
C LEU A 257 12.69 5.91 13.11
N THR A 258 13.54 6.38 12.21
CA THR A 258 13.82 7.81 11.98
C THR A 258 13.76 8.06 10.47
N MET A 259 13.61 9.34 10.08
CA MET A 259 13.50 9.68 8.68
C MET A 259 14.43 10.81 8.28
N GLU A 260 15.03 10.69 7.11
CA GLU A 260 15.78 11.75 6.44
C GLU A 260 15.12 12.08 5.09
N VAL A 261 15.03 13.37 4.76
CA VAL A 261 14.49 13.82 3.46
C VAL A 261 15.64 14.26 2.58
N VAL A 262 15.84 13.55 1.47
CA VAL A 262 16.92 13.77 0.51
C VAL A 262 16.37 14.43 -0.75
N LYS A 263 16.95 15.56 -1.15
CA LYS A 263 16.58 16.23 -2.41
C LYS A 263 17.33 15.59 -3.57
N MET A 264 16.62 15.25 -4.65
CA MET A 264 17.17 14.62 -5.85
C MET A 264 16.58 15.22 -7.13
N PRO A 265 17.35 15.38 -8.23
CA PRO A 265 16.80 15.82 -9.51
C PRO A 265 15.71 14.86 -10.03
N LYS A 266 14.56 15.40 -10.48
CA LYS A 266 13.48 14.57 -11.07
C LYS A 266 13.98 13.64 -12.16
N LYS A 267 14.88 14.14 -13.03
CA LYS A 267 15.51 13.34 -14.09
C LYS A 267 16.26 12.12 -13.54
N GLU A 268 17.02 12.30 -12.45
CA GLU A 268 17.76 11.22 -11.81
C GLU A 268 16.80 10.18 -11.17
N ILE A 269 15.70 10.66 -10.59
CA ILE A 269 14.65 9.79 -10.05
C ILE A 269 14.04 8.93 -11.16
N THR A 270 13.69 9.56 -12.31
CA THR A 270 13.17 8.82 -13.47
C THR A 270 14.18 7.80 -14.00
N GLU A 271 15.43 8.20 -14.21
CA GLU A 271 16.48 7.33 -14.75
C GLU A 271 16.80 6.15 -13.80
N LYS A 272 16.80 6.39 -12.49
CA LYS A 272 17.19 5.39 -11.49
C LYS A 272 16.03 4.48 -11.07
N TYR A 273 14.81 5.02 -10.95
CA TYR A 273 13.68 4.34 -10.34
C TYR A 273 12.48 4.14 -11.26
N GLY A 274 12.56 4.65 -12.50
CA GLY A 274 11.51 4.49 -13.51
C GLY A 274 10.19 5.19 -13.12
N TYR A 275 10.24 6.27 -12.35
CA TYR A 275 9.05 7.06 -12.05
C TYR A 275 8.88 8.16 -13.08
N GLU A 276 7.77 8.11 -13.81
CA GLU A 276 7.39 9.14 -14.78
C GLU A 276 6.55 10.21 -14.09
N TYR A 277 7.04 11.43 -14.10
CA TYR A 277 6.29 12.54 -13.53
C TYR A 277 5.10 12.89 -14.40
N PRO A 278 3.92 13.24 -13.82
CA PRO A 278 2.78 13.74 -14.59
C PRO A 278 3.20 14.94 -15.44
N LEU A 279 2.67 15.02 -16.66
CA LEU A 279 2.82 16.23 -17.49
C LEU A 279 2.10 17.39 -16.81
N GLU A 280 2.77 18.51 -16.65
CA GLU A 280 2.21 19.76 -16.10
C GLU A 280 1.16 20.41 -17.04
#